data_e79fa806557f0d4042dbd5650df960f4
#
_entry.id   e79fa806557f0d4042dbd5650df960f4
#
_cell.length_a   1.000
_cell.length_b   1.000
_cell.length_c   1.000
_cell.angle_alpha   90.00
_cell.angle_beta   90.00
_cell.angle_gamma   90.00
#
_symmetry.space_group_name_H-M   'P 1'
#
loop_
_entity.id
_entity.type
_entity.pdbx_description
1 polymer ?
#
loop_
_entity_poly.entity_id
_entity_poly.type
_entity_poly.pdbx_seq_one_letter_code
_entity_poly.pdbx_strand_id
1 'polypeptide(L)'
;MSKILLILPFVFVFIGIFTVIYIIYTTIFEKRREKMKNKEMDKLRETLSPYEFESTQKNAVNKRFSFMEYLYSGDYIKVIKTFKDYYGFTHEAGENFYFACAYFLPYEDGYTLYISKDKINIKAIYLQDRPETQREICYNLKKYFEIIEQGKFKREIKF
;
A
#
# COMPACT_ATOMS: atom_id res chain seq x y z
N MET A 1 55.48 31.29 -0.59
CA MET A 1 54.08 30.80 -0.40
C MET A 1 53.81 29.71 -1.43
N SER A 2 53.52 28.51 -0.95
CA SER A 2 53.52 27.30 -1.77
C SER A 2 52.35 27.30 -2.75
N LYS A 3 52.61 26.92 -4.02
CA LYS A 3 51.58 26.74 -5.08
C LYS A 3 50.43 25.80 -4.67
N ILE A 4 50.61 25.02 -3.62
CA ILE A 4 49.64 24.10 -3.02
C ILE A 4 48.44 24.85 -2.40
N LEU A 5 48.66 26.04 -1.83
CA LEU A 5 47.61 26.81 -1.17
C LEU A 5 46.57 27.38 -2.18
N LEU A 6 47.00 27.55 -3.45
CA LEU A 6 46.16 28.07 -4.52
C LEU A 6 45.29 27.00 -5.17
N ILE A 7 45.66 25.72 -5.05
CA ILE A 7 44.95 24.58 -5.67
C ILE A 7 43.82 24.03 -4.73
N LEU A 8 43.98 24.20 -3.42
CA LEU A 8 43.07 23.67 -2.41
C LEU A 8 41.58 24.08 -2.62
N PRO A 9 41.26 25.38 -2.87
CA PRO A 9 39.87 25.79 -3.10
C PRO A 9 39.25 25.16 -4.36
N PHE A 10 40.02 24.94 -5.42
CA PHE A 10 39.53 24.28 -6.63
C PHE A 10 39.17 22.82 -6.38
N VAL A 11 39.95 22.11 -5.58
CA VAL A 11 39.68 20.72 -5.21
C VAL A 11 38.34 20.60 -4.42
N PHE A 12 38.10 21.52 -3.47
CA PHE A 12 36.83 21.54 -2.73
C PHE A 12 35.61 21.85 -3.62
N VAL A 13 35.76 22.74 -4.60
CA VAL A 13 34.69 23.03 -5.56
C VAL A 13 34.38 21.79 -6.42
N PHE A 14 35.40 21.09 -6.91
CA PHE A 14 35.18 19.85 -7.67
C PHE A 14 34.53 18.77 -6.85
N ILE A 15 34.94 18.53 -5.59
CA ILE A 15 34.30 17.58 -4.69
C ILE A 15 32.84 17.97 -4.45
N GLY A 16 32.54 19.25 -4.24
CA GLY A 16 31.17 19.74 -4.07
C GLY A 16 30.29 19.47 -5.30
N ILE A 17 30.82 19.72 -6.50
CA ILE A 17 30.09 19.44 -7.77
C ILE A 17 29.84 17.93 -7.92
N PHE A 18 30.84 17.08 -7.67
CA PHE A 18 30.67 15.62 -7.76
C PHE A 18 29.68 15.08 -6.77
N THR A 19 29.65 15.58 -5.52
CA THR A 19 28.65 15.17 -4.53
C THR A 19 27.23 15.57 -4.93
N VAL A 20 27.03 16.77 -5.47
CA VAL A 20 25.71 17.19 -5.96
C VAL A 20 25.25 16.33 -7.15
N ILE A 21 26.13 16.07 -8.11
CA ILE A 21 25.83 15.19 -9.25
C ILE A 21 25.48 13.77 -8.77
N TYR A 22 26.22 13.23 -7.81
CA TYR A 22 25.99 11.91 -7.24
C TYR A 22 24.61 11.84 -6.54
N ILE A 23 24.24 12.85 -5.75
CA ILE A 23 22.93 12.93 -5.09
C ILE A 23 21.79 12.99 -6.13
N ILE A 24 21.93 13.82 -7.16
CA ILE A 24 20.95 13.91 -8.23
C ILE A 24 20.80 12.57 -8.96
N TYR A 25 21.94 11.94 -9.29
CA TYR A 25 21.94 10.64 -9.96
C TYR A 25 21.25 9.57 -9.14
N THR A 26 21.58 9.43 -7.85
CA THR A 26 20.95 8.44 -6.94
C THR A 26 19.46 8.70 -6.79
N THR A 27 19.04 9.97 -6.62
CA THR A 27 17.62 10.32 -6.50
C THR A 27 16.83 9.99 -7.77
N ILE A 28 17.41 10.27 -8.96
CA ILE A 28 16.76 9.91 -10.24
C ILE A 28 16.70 8.39 -10.41
N PHE A 29 17.76 7.69 -10.04
CA PHE A 29 17.83 6.24 -10.15
C PHE A 29 16.79 5.56 -9.24
N GLU A 30 16.67 6.01 -7.99
CA GLU A 30 15.66 5.49 -7.05
C GLU A 30 14.24 5.76 -7.55
N LYS A 31 13.93 6.98 -8.02
CA LYS A 31 12.63 7.28 -8.62
C LYS A 31 12.31 6.40 -9.83
N ARG A 32 13.30 6.11 -10.69
CA ARG A 32 13.10 5.20 -11.82
C ARG A 32 12.85 3.77 -11.36
N ARG A 33 13.58 3.31 -10.35
CA ARG A 33 13.42 1.97 -9.77
C ARG A 33 12.04 1.81 -9.13
N GLU A 34 11.57 2.79 -8.36
CA GLU A 34 10.21 2.80 -7.80
C GLU A 34 9.15 2.79 -8.91
N LYS A 35 9.32 3.60 -9.95
CA LYS A 35 8.38 3.64 -11.08
C LYS A 35 8.32 2.31 -11.83
N MET A 36 9.44 1.63 -12.02
CA MET A 36 9.50 0.29 -12.63
C MET A 36 8.82 -0.74 -11.75
N LYS A 37 9.11 -0.76 -10.45
CA LYS A 37 8.48 -1.64 -9.46
C LYS A 37 6.96 -1.43 -9.42
N ASN A 38 6.49 -0.19 -9.43
CA ASN A 38 5.07 0.13 -9.45
C ASN A 38 4.39 -0.36 -10.74
N LYS A 39 5.05 -0.20 -11.90
CA LYS A 39 4.53 -0.68 -13.18
C LYS A 39 4.44 -2.22 -13.26
N GLU A 40 5.42 -2.93 -12.71
CA GLU A 40 5.42 -4.40 -12.64
C GLU A 40 4.31 -4.90 -11.72
N MET A 41 4.08 -4.20 -10.63
CA MET A 41 3.03 -4.51 -9.68
C MET A 41 1.63 -4.12 -10.19
N ASP A 42 1.49 -3.05 -10.96
CA ASP A 42 0.23 -2.73 -11.63
C ASP A 42 -0.14 -3.81 -12.65
N LYS A 43 0.84 -4.34 -13.38
CA LYS A 43 0.67 -5.53 -14.23
C LYS A 43 0.19 -6.75 -13.44
N LEU A 44 0.78 -7.00 -12.27
CA LEU A 44 0.35 -8.11 -11.40
C LEU A 44 -1.09 -7.91 -10.92
N ARG A 45 -1.50 -6.66 -10.63
CA ARG A 45 -2.89 -6.31 -10.28
C ARG A 45 -3.87 -6.52 -11.42
N GLU A 46 -3.48 -6.23 -12.65
CA GLU A 46 -4.31 -6.43 -13.85
C GLU A 46 -4.52 -7.91 -14.19
N THR A 47 -3.60 -8.79 -13.78
CA THR A 47 -3.72 -10.24 -13.96
C THR A 47 -4.66 -10.91 -12.95
N LEU A 48 -5.04 -10.24 -11.86
CA LEU A 48 -6.10 -10.69 -10.97
C LEU A 48 -7.45 -10.42 -11.65
N SER A 49 -7.96 -11.43 -12.36
CA SER A 49 -9.15 -11.28 -13.20
C SER A 49 -10.43 -11.13 -12.35
N PRO A 50 -11.48 -10.47 -12.91
CA PRO A 50 -12.80 -10.37 -12.27
C PRO A 50 -13.41 -11.72 -11.90
N TYR A 51 -13.01 -12.78 -12.60
CA TYR A 51 -13.43 -14.16 -12.35
C TYR A 51 -13.01 -14.68 -10.97
N GLU A 52 -11.88 -14.21 -10.45
CA GLU A 52 -11.41 -14.57 -9.11
C GLU A 52 -12.25 -13.96 -7.98
N PHE A 53 -13.01 -12.91 -8.25
CA PHE A 53 -13.82 -12.27 -7.20
C PHE A 53 -14.95 -13.18 -6.70
N GLU A 54 -15.75 -13.75 -7.59
CA GLU A 54 -16.83 -14.66 -7.20
C GLU A 54 -16.28 -15.99 -6.67
N SER A 55 -15.21 -16.52 -7.27
CA SER A 55 -14.56 -17.73 -6.79
C SER A 55 -13.86 -17.49 -5.45
N THR A 56 -13.19 -16.36 -5.30
CA THR A 56 -12.58 -15.92 -4.05
C THR A 56 -13.64 -15.72 -2.96
N GLN A 57 -14.81 -15.18 -3.29
CA GLN A 57 -15.91 -15.06 -2.35
C GLN A 57 -16.51 -16.42 -1.97
N LYS A 58 -16.61 -17.37 -2.88
CA LYS A 58 -17.28 -18.66 -2.65
C LYS A 58 -16.38 -19.72 -2.00
N ASN A 59 -15.08 -19.76 -2.29
CA ASN A 59 -14.22 -20.91 -2.05
C ASN A 59 -13.16 -20.76 -0.94
N ALA A 60 -13.06 -19.62 -0.28
CA ALA A 60 -11.97 -19.41 0.67
C ALA A 60 -12.36 -19.80 2.11
N VAL A 61 -11.65 -20.77 2.65
CA VAL A 61 -11.83 -21.31 4.00
C VAL A 61 -11.56 -20.26 5.09
N ASN A 62 -10.69 -19.28 4.84
CA ASN A 62 -10.28 -18.25 5.82
C ASN A 62 -10.83 -16.85 5.52
N LYS A 63 -11.87 -16.76 4.71
CA LYS A 63 -12.49 -15.49 4.32
C LYS A 63 -13.24 -14.86 5.48
N ARG A 64 -12.99 -13.59 5.70
CA ARG A 64 -13.68 -12.78 6.69
C ARG A 64 -14.46 -11.68 6.01
N PHE A 65 -15.76 -11.58 6.28
CA PHE A 65 -16.61 -10.49 5.80
C PHE A 65 -16.49 -9.22 6.64
N SER A 66 -15.79 -9.31 7.77
CA SER A 66 -15.38 -8.15 8.56
C SER A 66 -13.89 -8.17 8.79
N PHE A 67 -13.28 -6.99 8.84
CA PHE A 67 -11.89 -6.81 9.20
C PHE A 67 -11.80 -6.00 10.49
N MET A 68 -11.25 -6.62 11.53
CA MET A 68 -11.08 -6.04 12.87
C MET A 68 -12.37 -5.40 13.41
N GLU A 69 -13.54 -5.98 13.14
CA GLU A 69 -14.85 -5.49 13.58
C GLU A 69 -15.17 -4.04 13.19
N TYR A 70 -14.43 -3.50 12.23
CA TYR A 70 -14.60 -2.14 11.75
C TYR A 70 -15.06 -2.05 10.30
N LEU A 71 -14.34 -2.71 9.38
CA LEU A 71 -14.73 -2.77 7.96
C LEU A 71 -15.59 -4.00 7.70
N TYR A 72 -16.75 -3.80 7.09
CA TYR A 72 -17.66 -4.89 6.72
C TYR A 72 -17.85 -4.96 5.22
N SER A 73 -18.10 -6.18 4.71
CA SER A 73 -18.31 -6.42 3.29
C SER A 73 -19.38 -5.48 2.71
N GLY A 74 -19.04 -4.78 1.63
CA GLY A 74 -19.90 -3.82 0.96
C GLY A 74 -19.77 -2.39 1.48
N ASP A 75 -19.03 -2.14 2.56
CA ASP A 75 -18.77 -0.77 3.03
C ASP A 75 -18.05 0.03 1.94
N TYR A 76 -18.52 1.26 1.68
CA TYR A 76 -17.80 2.25 0.87
C TYR A 76 -16.93 3.08 1.80
N ILE A 77 -15.63 2.99 1.59
CA ILE A 77 -14.63 3.54 2.49
C ILE A 77 -13.72 4.52 1.77
N LYS A 78 -13.18 5.47 2.55
CA LYS A 78 -12.21 6.47 2.11
C LYS A 78 -10.93 6.34 2.91
N VAL A 79 -9.80 6.40 2.24
CA VAL A 79 -8.50 6.58 2.90
C VAL A 79 -8.41 8.01 3.40
N ILE A 80 -8.24 8.19 4.72
CA ILE A 80 -8.09 9.51 5.35
C ILE A 80 -6.65 9.84 5.74
N LYS A 81 -5.78 8.83 5.79
CA LYS A 81 -4.35 8.98 6.04
C LYS A 81 -3.57 8.12 5.05
N THR A 82 -2.67 8.74 4.29
CA THR A 82 -1.77 8.04 3.37
C THR A 82 -0.94 7.00 4.10
N PHE A 83 -0.83 5.80 3.53
CA PHE A 83 0.01 4.72 4.04
C PHE A 83 0.59 3.87 2.93
N LYS A 84 1.61 3.07 3.27
CA LYS A 84 2.15 2.03 2.40
C LYS A 84 1.76 0.66 2.92
N ASP A 85 1.34 -0.20 2.00
CA ASP A 85 1.10 -1.61 2.32
C ASP A 85 2.41 -2.43 2.40
N TYR A 86 2.30 -3.72 2.70
CA TYR A 86 3.46 -4.60 2.85
C TYR A 86 4.36 -4.68 1.62
N TYR A 87 3.80 -4.62 0.42
CA TYR A 87 4.57 -4.61 -0.82
C TYR A 87 5.05 -3.22 -1.23
N GLY A 88 4.75 -2.19 -0.42
CA GLY A 88 5.18 -0.81 -0.63
C GLY A 88 4.29 -0.03 -1.57
N PHE A 89 3.07 -0.49 -1.87
CA PHE A 89 2.08 0.32 -2.58
C PHE A 89 1.61 1.45 -1.71
N THR A 90 1.59 2.64 -2.27
CA THR A 90 1.04 3.81 -1.60
C THR A 90 -0.46 3.87 -1.83
N HIS A 91 -1.22 4.01 -0.73
CA HIS A 91 -2.63 4.30 -0.70
C HIS A 91 -2.80 5.73 -0.24
N GLU A 92 -3.23 6.60 -1.15
CA GLU A 92 -3.28 8.04 -0.90
C GLU A 92 -4.55 8.46 -0.15
N ALA A 93 -4.41 9.44 0.74
CA ALA A 93 -5.56 10.08 1.37
C ALA A 93 -6.49 10.67 0.28
N GLY A 94 -7.79 10.37 0.40
CA GLY A 94 -8.80 10.73 -0.60
C GLY A 94 -9.19 9.59 -1.53
N GLU A 95 -8.45 8.48 -1.60
CA GLU A 95 -8.87 7.30 -2.36
C GLU A 95 -10.13 6.68 -1.75
N ASN A 96 -11.06 6.27 -2.62
CA ASN A 96 -12.32 5.64 -2.22
C ASN A 96 -12.46 4.27 -2.87
N PHE A 97 -13.00 3.31 -2.12
CA PHE A 97 -13.29 1.97 -2.63
C PHE A 97 -14.31 1.21 -1.76
N TYR A 98 -14.89 0.17 -2.33
CA TYR A 98 -15.72 -0.78 -1.62
C TYR A 98 -14.84 -1.87 -1.00
N PHE A 99 -15.03 -2.13 0.28
CA PHE A 99 -14.42 -3.27 0.95
C PHE A 99 -15.20 -4.54 0.60
N ALA A 100 -14.53 -5.56 0.09
CA ALA A 100 -15.16 -6.82 -0.27
C ALA A 100 -15.03 -7.86 0.84
N CYS A 101 -13.81 -8.18 1.24
CA CYS A 101 -13.51 -9.13 2.30
C CYS A 101 -12.04 -9.04 2.70
N ALA A 102 -11.66 -9.75 3.76
CA ALA A 102 -10.27 -9.91 4.16
C ALA A 102 -9.90 -11.38 4.32
N TYR A 103 -8.65 -11.69 4.06
CA TYR A 103 -8.03 -12.99 4.34
C TYR A 103 -6.93 -12.81 5.37
N PHE A 104 -6.80 -13.82 6.22
CA PHE A 104 -5.66 -13.93 7.11
C PHE A 104 -4.73 -15.05 6.63
N LEU A 105 -3.46 -14.75 6.49
CA LEU A 105 -2.40 -15.68 6.12
C LEU A 105 -1.54 -15.96 7.35
N PRO A 106 -1.78 -17.08 8.08
CA PRO A 106 -1.16 -17.34 9.39
C PRO A 106 0.35 -17.44 9.34
N TYR A 107 0.92 -17.97 8.24
CA TYR A 107 2.37 -18.15 8.10
C TYR A 107 3.13 -16.86 7.86
N GLU A 108 2.44 -15.81 7.46
CA GLU A 108 3.03 -14.51 7.13
C GLU A 108 2.61 -13.42 8.11
N ASP A 109 1.81 -13.75 9.13
CA ASP A 109 1.14 -12.78 10.02
C ASP A 109 0.46 -11.67 9.21
N GLY A 110 -0.13 -12.04 8.08
CA GLY A 110 -0.57 -11.12 7.04
C GLY A 110 -2.08 -11.08 6.85
N TYR A 111 -2.59 -9.92 6.49
CA TYR A 111 -3.95 -9.71 6.03
C TYR A 111 -3.95 -9.23 4.60
N THR A 112 -4.77 -9.86 3.75
CA THR A 112 -5.06 -9.36 2.42
C THR A 112 -6.48 -8.81 2.42
N LEU A 113 -6.61 -7.50 2.24
CA LEU A 113 -7.91 -6.83 2.10
C LEU A 113 -8.25 -6.71 0.63
N TYR A 114 -9.37 -7.26 0.22
CA TYR A 114 -9.89 -7.13 -1.14
C TYR A 114 -10.81 -5.93 -1.22
N ILE A 115 -10.50 -5.04 -2.13
CA ILE A 115 -11.20 -3.77 -2.37
C ILE A 115 -11.55 -3.63 -3.83
N SER A 116 -12.55 -2.80 -4.15
CA SER A 116 -12.94 -2.50 -5.52
C SER A 116 -13.39 -1.05 -5.67
N LYS A 117 -13.06 -0.40 -6.79
CA LYS A 117 -13.56 0.94 -7.11
C LYS A 117 -14.94 0.92 -7.77
N ASP A 118 -15.25 -0.14 -8.48
CA ASP A 118 -16.41 -0.28 -9.37
C ASP A 118 -17.32 -1.48 -9.05
N LYS A 119 -17.03 -2.20 -7.97
CA LYS A 119 -17.69 -3.46 -7.56
C LYS A 119 -17.48 -4.62 -8.55
N ILE A 120 -16.59 -4.46 -9.53
CA ILE A 120 -16.28 -5.46 -10.56
C ILE A 120 -14.81 -5.87 -10.45
N ASN A 121 -13.92 -4.89 -10.56
CA ASN A 121 -12.47 -5.11 -10.53
C ASN A 121 -11.94 -5.08 -9.12
N ILE A 122 -11.24 -6.15 -8.73
CA ILE A 122 -10.67 -6.26 -7.39
C ILE A 122 -9.22 -5.86 -7.39
N LYS A 123 -8.87 -5.15 -6.32
CA LYS A 123 -7.50 -4.87 -5.91
C LYS A 123 -7.28 -5.41 -4.51
N ALA A 124 -6.03 -5.66 -4.17
CA ALA A 124 -5.64 -6.11 -2.85
C ALA A 124 -4.82 -5.03 -2.13
N ILE A 125 -5.07 -4.89 -0.83
CA ILE A 125 -4.19 -4.18 0.11
C ILE A 125 -3.59 -5.25 1.00
N TYR A 126 -2.27 -5.27 1.11
CA TYR A 126 -1.52 -6.26 1.89
C TYR A 126 -1.03 -5.62 3.18
N LEU A 127 -1.47 -6.13 4.31
CA LEU A 127 -1.04 -5.65 5.63
C LEU A 127 -0.37 -6.79 6.39
N GLN A 128 0.73 -6.50 7.05
CA GLN A 128 1.41 -7.46 7.93
C GLN A 128 1.26 -7.02 9.39
N ASP A 129 0.83 -7.94 10.25
CA ASP A 129 0.64 -7.69 11.69
C ASP A 129 1.97 -7.90 12.44
N ARG A 130 2.95 -7.06 12.15
CA ARG A 130 4.21 -7.01 12.90
C ARG A 130 4.52 -5.58 13.35
N PRO A 131 5.15 -5.40 14.53
CA PRO A 131 5.43 -4.06 15.07
C PRO A 131 6.20 -3.16 14.10
N GLU A 132 7.12 -3.74 13.35
CA GLU A 132 7.98 -3.07 12.38
C GLU A 132 7.31 -2.79 11.02
N THR A 133 6.09 -3.28 10.82
CA THR A 133 5.38 -3.14 9.55
C THR A 133 4.03 -2.42 9.72
N GLN A 134 2.89 -3.06 9.37
CA GLN A 134 1.60 -2.41 9.31
C GLN A 134 0.68 -2.75 10.51
N ARG A 135 1.22 -3.25 11.63
CA ARG A 135 0.41 -3.53 12.84
C ARG A 135 -0.41 -2.32 13.28
N GLU A 136 0.20 -1.12 13.25
CA GLU A 136 -0.51 0.10 13.62
C GLU A 136 -1.76 0.31 12.76
N ILE A 137 -1.69 0.02 11.47
CA ILE A 137 -2.84 0.11 10.54
C ILE A 137 -3.89 -0.92 10.90
N CYS A 138 -3.48 -2.18 11.12
CA CYS A 138 -4.41 -3.28 11.43
C CYS A 138 -5.27 -2.99 12.65
N TYR A 139 -4.69 -2.44 13.70
CA TYR A 139 -5.40 -2.20 14.97
C TYR A 139 -5.98 -0.79 15.11
N ASN A 140 -5.65 0.14 14.22
CA ASN A 140 -6.14 1.52 14.25
C ASN A 140 -6.80 1.92 12.93
N LEU A 141 -7.63 1.05 12.36
CA LEU A 141 -8.27 1.28 11.06
C LEU A 141 -8.99 2.62 10.96
N LYS A 142 -9.62 3.07 12.04
CA LYS A 142 -10.32 4.36 12.12
C LYS A 142 -9.42 5.58 11.87
N LYS A 143 -8.10 5.44 12.05
CA LYS A 143 -7.12 6.50 11.73
C LYS A 143 -6.76 6.55 10.26
N TYR A 144 -7.03 5.47 9.52
CA TYR A 144 -6.64 5.32 8.12
C TYR A 144 -7.82 5.29 7.18
N PHE A 145 -8.98 4.82 7.66
CA PHE A 145 -10.18 4.64 6.85
C PHE A 145 -11.39 5.27 7.52
N GLU A 146 -12.18 5.97 6.73
CA GLU A 146 -13.50 6.48 7.06
C GLU A 146 -14.56 5.68 6.30
N ILE A 147 -15.61 5.26 6.97
CA ILE A 147 -16.76 4.61 6.32
C ILE A 147 -17.72 5.69 5.87
N ILE A 148 -17.79 5.90 4.54
CA ILE A 148 -18.71 6.88 3.92
C ILE A 148 -20.12 6.31 3.87
N GLU A 149 -20.25 5.03 3.46
CA GLU A 149 -21.52 4.34 3.33
C GLU A 149 -21.37 2.91 3.87
N GLN A 150 -22.30 2.51 4.71
CA GLN A 150 -22.31 1.16 5.28
C GLN A 150 -22.90 0.15 4.31
N GLY A 151 -22.19 -0.95 4.10
CA GLY A 151 -22.69 -2.09 3.33
C GLY A 151 -23.86 -2.79 4.02
N LYS A 152 -24.70 -3.41 3.21
CA LYS A 152 -25.89 -4.16 3.71
C LYS A 152 -25.52 -5.35 4.61
N PHE A 153 -24.32 -5.89 4.45
CA PHE A 153 -23.87 -7.12 5.13
C PHE A 153 -23.79 -6.98 6.66
N LYS A 154 -23.54 -5.79 7.17
CA LYS A 154 -23.45 -5.50 8.61
C LYS A 154 -24.77 -5.75 9.37
N ARG A 155 -25.91 -5.73 8.66
CA ARG A 155 -27.25 -5.86 9.27
C ARG A 155 -27.72 -7.31 9.42
N GLU A 156 -27.09 -8.26 8.73
CA GLU A 156 -27.52 -9.66 8.66
C GLU A 156 -26.74 -10.58 9.62
N ILE A 157 -25.62 -10.12 10.18
CA ILE A 157 -24.88 -10.89 11.18
C ILE A 157 -25.50 -10.62 12.55
N LYS A 158 -26.53 -11.36 12.87
CA LYS A 158 -26.96 -11.59 14.27
C LYS A 158 -26.07 -12.70 14.82
N PHE A 159 -25.23 -12.38 15.79
CA PHE A 159 -24.55 -13.36 16.63
C PHE A 159 -25.56 -14.05 17.54
#